data_07b4b31df5f4b0dc80eb8da8d897c41f
#
_entry.id   07b4b31df5f4b0dc80eb8da8d897c41f
#
_cell.length_a   1.000
_cell.length_b   1.000
_cell.length_c   1.000
_cell.angle_alpha   90.00
_cell.angle_beta   90.00
_cell.angle_gamma   90.00
#
_symmetry.space_group_name_H-M   'P 1'
#
loop_
_entity.id
_entity.type
_entity.pdbx_description
1 polymer ?
#
loop_
_entity_poly.entity_id
_entity_poly.type
_entity_poly.pdbx_seq_one_letter_code
_entity_poly.pdbx_strand_id
1 'polypeptide(L)'
;MTTLPLRQRASYQALDRHFKEIGATHLRQFFADDEGRGERLRNSAEGIYLDYSKNRITDETLRLLIELAKESGLAERRDAMFAGEHINVSEDRAVLHVALRMPRTSSLVVDGVDVVAEVHAVLAQMSRFADQVRSGAWRGHTGKPIKNIINIGIGGSDLGPVMAYEALRHYSQRDLTFRFVSNVDATDLVEAVRDLSAEETLFIISSKTFGTLETLTNATSARAWLIEQLGDESAVAKHFVAVSTNKEKVAAFGIDTDNMFIFWDWVGGRYSMESAIGLSTMLAVGPEQYEELLAGFHAMDEHFRGAPFEENLPVLLGLLAVWNREFLGCPSVGVMPYEQYLKRLPAYLQQLTMESNGKHVTLDGTDVDYDTGAVYWGEPGTNGQHSFYQLIHQGTTIIPVDLIGFAKGLNPLGEHHDILSSNVFAQAEALAFGKTADEVRAEGTPEHVVPHRVMKGNRPTNVLLAEVLTPRLFGSLIALYEHSVFTQGTVWGIDSFDQWGVELGKVLAVAIIPELESESEPTLAHDSSTNALISLYRRLKKKEDSHGN
;
A
#
# COMPACT_ATOMS: atom_id res chain seq x y z
N MET A 1 11.00 12.19 23.44
CA MET A 1 10.91 11.51 24.75
C MET A 1 11.55 10.14 24.62
N THR A 2 12.47 9.77 25.49
CA THR A 2 13.01 8.40 25.53
C THR A 2 11.97 7.50 26.21
N THR A 3 11.21 6.76 25.42
CA THR A 3 10.33 5.71 25.94
C THR A 3 11.17 4.49 26.34
N LEU A 4 10.74 3.75 27.37
CA LEU A 4 11.39 2.49 27.73
C LEU A 4 11.36 1.50 26.55
N PRO A 5 12.38 0.63 26.43
CA PRO A 5 12.32 -0.49 25.48
C PRO A 5 11.01 -1.28 25.62
N LEU A 6 10.45 -1.76 24.52
CA LEU A 6 9.10 -2.35 24.47
C LEU A 6 8.86 -3.37 25.58
N ARG A 7 9.76 -4.35 25.74
CA ARG A 7 9.61 -5.44 26.73
C ARG A 7 9.77 -4.99 28.17
N GLN A 8 10.30 -3.80 28.41
CA GLN A 8 10.47 -3.23 29.75
C GLN A 8 9.26 -2.38 30.18
N ARG A 9 8.34 -2.07 29.25
CA ARG A 9 7.11 -1.33 29.58
C ARG A 9 6.19 -2.16 30.47
N ALA A 10 5.60 -1.52 31.46
CA ALA A 10 4.75 -2.20 32.44
C ALA A 10 3.51 -2.85 31.77
N SER A 11 2.92 -2.16 30.79
CA SER A 11 1.80 -2.64 30.00
C SER A 11 2.16 -3.87 29.15
N TYR A 12 3.35 -3.91 28.51
CA TYR A 12 3.83 -5.08 27.78
C TYR A 12 3.98 -6.30 28.71
N GLN A 13 4.59 -6.12 29.87
CA GLN A 13 4.74 -7.19 30.85
C GLN A 13 3.40 -7.69 31.39
N ALA A 14 2.42 -6.79 31.51
CA ALA A 14 1.06 -7.18 31.88
C ALA A 14 0.39 -7.99 30.76
N LEU A 15 0.55 -7.58 29.49
CA LEU A 15 0.08 -8.34 28.33
C LEU A 15 0.73 -9.72 28.24
N ASP A 16 2.03 -9.86 28.52
CA ASP A 16 2.72 -11.15 28.52
C ASP A 16 2.14 -12.11 29.60
N ARG A 17 1.84 -11.59 30.79
CA ARG A 17 1.18 -12.37 31.84
C ARG A 17 -0.24 -12.76 31.42
N HIS A 18 -1.00 -11.81 30.92
CA HIS A 18 -2.37 -12.02 30.46
C HIS A 18 -2.43 -13.02 29.29
N PHE A 19 -1.48 -12.97 28.36
CA PHE A 19 -1.39 -13.94 27.26
C PHE A 19 -1.19 -15.39 27.78
N LYS A 20 -0.39 -15.59 28.82
CA LYS A 20 -0.21 -16.91 29.45
C LYS A 20 -1.51 -17.49 30.02
N GLU A 21 -2.43 -16.63 30.42
CA GLU A 21 -3.74 -17.04 30.94
C GLU A 21 -4.71 -17.39 29.80
N ILE A 22 -4.79 -16.56 28.76
CA ILE A 22 -5.83 -16.69 27.71
C ILE A 22 -5.33 -17.33 26.41
N GLY A 23 -4.02 -17.42 26.21
CA GLY A 23 -3.42 -17.80 24.91
C GLY A 23 -3.81 -19.20 24.39
N ALA A 24 -4.27 -20.10 25.27
CA ALA A 24 -4.79 -21.42 24.90
C ALA A 24 -6.31 -21.44 24.65
N THR A 25 -7.02 -20.36 24.99
CA THR A 25 -8.48 -20.31 24.86
C THR A 25 -8.91 -20.22 23.40
N HIS A 26 -9.86 -21.05 23.02
CA HIS A 26 -10.41 -21.08 21.67
C HIS A 26 -11.51 -20.03 21.50
N LEU A 27 -11.64 -19.47 20.29
CA LEU A 27 -12.69 -18.49 19.98
C LEU A 27 -14.10 -19.04 20.26
N ARG A 28 -14.35 -20.34 20.06
CA ARG A 28 -15.63 -20.98 20.46
C ARG A 28 -15.95 -20.73 21.94
N GLN A 29 -14.94 -20.80 22.82
CA GLN A 29 -15.13 -20.57 24.24
C GLN A 29 -15.40 -19.09 24.54
N PHE A 30 -14.61 -18.17 23.92
CA PHE A 30 -14.86 -16.73 24.08
C PHE A 30 -16.29 -16.31 23.69
N PHE A 31 -16.85 -16.91 22.62
CA PHE A 31 -18.22 -16.63 22.19
C PHE A 31 -19.27 -17.36 23.04
N ALA A 32 -18.94 -18.53 23.61
CA ALA A 32 -19.84 -19.25 24.52
C ALA A 32 -19.94 -18.56 25.88
N ASP A 33 -18.84 -17.97 26.37
CA ASP A 33 -18.80 -17.26 27.65
C ASP A 33 -19.43 -15.86 27.57
N ASP A 34 -19.55 -15.29 26.34
CA ASP A 34 -20.04 -13.94 26.10
C ASP A 34 -20.88 -13.87 24.81
N GLU A 35 -22.18 -14.03 24.95
CA GLU A 35 -23.14 -13.96 23.85
C GLU A 35 -23.18 -12.59 23.17
N GLY A 36 -22.86 -11.52 23.91
CA GLY A 36 -22.80 -10.14 23.41
C GLY A 36 -21.49 -9.76 22.72
N ARG A 37 -20.53 -10.67 22.63
CA ARG A 37 -19.18 -10.39 22.15
C ARG A 37 -19.14 -9.71 20.76
N GLY A 38 -19.92 -10.22 19.81
CA GLY A 38 -20.01 -9.67 18.46
C GLY A 38 -20.60 -8.25 18.40
N GLU A 39 -21.49 -7.94 19.32
CA GLU A 39 -22.10 -6.60 19.43
C GLU A 39 -21.18 -5.59 20.13
N ARG A 40 -20.25 -6.05 20.95
CA ARG A 40 -19.40 -5.22 21.79
C ARG A 40 -18.01 -4.97 21.19
N LEU A 41 -17.38 -5.99 20.56
CA LEU A 41 -16.05 -5.88 19.98
C LEU A 41 -16.13 -5.43 18.51
N ARG A 42 -16.70 -4.27 18.31
CA ARG A 42 -16.86 -3.58 17.02
C ARG A 42 -16.77 -2.08 17.19
N ASN A 43 -16.45 -1.39 16.12
CA ASN A 43 -16.49 0.07 16.08
C ASN A 43 -16.77 0.57 14.67
N SER A 44 -17.17 1.83 14.52
CA SER A 44 -17.46 2.41 13.21
C SER A 44 -17.02 3.86 13.15
N ALA A 45 -16.36 4.23 12.07
CA ALA A 45 -16.03 5.62 11.76
C ALA A 45 -15.88 5.78 10.24
N GLU A 46 -16.17 6.97 9.75
CA GLU A 46 -15.96 7.41 8.36
C GLU A 46 -16.47 6.42 7.30
N GLY A 47 -17.62 5.81 7.57
CA GLY A 47 -18.28 4.85 6.68
C GLY A 47 -17.72 3.42 6.74
N ILE A 48 -16.76 3.15 7.59
CA ILE A 48 -16.17 1.82 7.81
C ILE A 48 -16.66 1.26 9.15
N TYR A 49 -17.21 0.06 9.12
CA TYR A 49 -17.52 -0.76 10.27
C TYR A 49 -16.43 -1.82 10.43
N LEU A 50 -15.79 -1.87 11.59
CA LEU A 50 -14.75 -2.82 11.94
C LEU A 50 -15.28 -3.78 13.00
N ASP A 51 -15.50 -5.06 12.63
CA ASP A 51 -15.71 -6.16 13.55
C ASP A 51 -14.37 -6.85 13.85
N TYR A 52 -13.92 -6.76 15.08
CA TYR A 52 -12.72 -7.42 15.57
C TYR A 52 -13.04 -8.48 16.65
N SER A 53 -14.29 -8.88 16.77
CA SER A 53 -14.77 -9.86 17.76
C SER A 53 -14.13 -11.25 17.59
N LYS A 54 -13.69 -11.56 16.37
CA LYS A 54 -13.03 -12.84 16.03
C LYS A 54 -11.51 -12.80 16.19
N ASN A 55 -10.99 -11.88 17.01
CA ASN A 55 -9.61 -11.93 17.50
C ASN A 55 -9.53 -12.67 18.85
N ARG A 56 -8.39 -13.24 19.16
CA ARG A 56 -8.13 -13.99 20.41
C ARG A 56 -7.78 -13.02 21.52
N ILE A 57 -8.73 -12.22 21.94
CA ILE A 57 -8.63 -11.12 22.91
C ILE A 57 -9.81 -11.15 23.89
N THR A 58 -9.65 -10.45 25.00
CA THR A 58 -10.69 -10.10 25.96
C THR A 58 -10.72 -8.58 26.15
N ASP A 59 -11.66 -8.06 26.95
CA ASP A 59 -11.68 -6.63 27.31
C ASP A 59 -10.41 -6.22 28.06
N GLU A 60 -9.85 -7.11 28.86
CA GLU A 60 -8.58 -6.88 29.55
C GLU A 60 -7.42 -6.79 28.55
N THR A 61 -7.43 -7.62 27.48
CA THR A 61 -6.44 -7.50 26.40
C THR A 61 -6.49 -6.11 25.76
N LEU A 62 -7.70 -5.63 25.41
CA LEU A 62 -7.88 -4.30 24.81
C LEU A 62 -7.42 -3.19 25.74
N ARG A 63 -7.82 -3.26 27.02
CA ARG A 63 -7.41 -2.28 28.02
C ARG A 63 -5.89 -2.20 28.12
N LEU A 64 -5.20 -3.34 28.19
CA LEU A 64 -3.75 -3.41 28.28
C LEU A 64 -3.05 -2.94 26.99
N LEU A 65 -3.62 -3.23 25.82
CA LEU A 65 -3.10 -2.74 24.52
C LEU A 65 -3.22 -1.21 24.42
N ILE A 66 -4.33 -0.64 24.90
CA ILE A 66 -4.50 0.81 24.96
C ILE A 66 -3.51 1.45 25.93
N GLU A 67 -3.28 0.84 27.10
CA GLU A 67 -2.24 1.29 28.03
C GLU A 67 -0.85 1.20 27.39
N LEU A 68 -0.59 0.15 26.59
CA LEU A 68 0.68 0.04 25.85
C LEU A 68 0.83 1.18 24.82
N ALA A 69 -0.23 1.53 24.10
CA ALA A 69 -0.21 2.67 23.17
C ALA A 69 0.10 4.00 23.89
N LYS A 70 -0.53 4.22 25.05
CA LYS A 70 -0.27 5.40 25.90
C LYS A 70 1.17 5.42 26.41
N GLU A 71 1.65 4.30 26.97
CA GLU A 71 3.03 4.16 27.47
C GLU A 71 4.08 4.28 26.36
N SER A 72 3.68 4.00 25.10
CA SER A 72 4.52 4.17 23.90
C SER A 72 4.59 5.61 23.39
N GLY A 73 3.80 6.54 23.97
CA GLY A 73 3.76 7.93 23.53
C GLY A 73 3.02 8.13 22.20
N LEU A 74 2.01 7.28 21.91
CA LEU A 74 1.30 7.34 20.62
C LEU A 74 0.62 8.70 20.39
N ALA A 75 0.02 9.29 21.44
CA ALA A 75 -0.65 10.59 21.31
C ALA A 75 0.35 11.68 20.96
N GLU A 76 1.46 11.75 21.69
CA GLU A 76 2.51 12.74 21.51
C GLU A 76 3.17 12.63 20.13
N ARG A 77 3.46 11.41 19.67
CA ARG A 77 4.06 11.19 18.35
C ARG A 77 3.09 11.50 17.22
N ARG A 78 1.80 11.17 17.39
CA ARG A 78 0.73 11.56 16.48
C ARG A 78 0.63 13.08 16.36
N ASP A 79 0.55 13.76 17.50
CA ASP A 79 0.42 15.22 17.54
C ASP A 79 1.65 15.90 16.93
N ALA A 80 2.87 15.35 17.15
CA ALA A 80 4.10 15.79 16.50
C ALA A 80 4.04 15.65 14.95
N MET A 81 3.50 14.52 14.43
CA MET A 81 3.28 14.36 12.98
C MET A 81 2.36 15.43 12.43
N PHE A 82 1.20 15.64 13.05
CA PHE A 82 0.23 16.66 12.61
C PHE A 82 0.73 18.09 12.77
N ALA A 83 1.70 18.32 13.66
CA ALA A 83 2.37 19.62 13.84
C ALA A 83 3.51 19.87 12.84
N GLY A 84 3.91 18.86 12.07
CA GLY A 84 5.01 18.95 11.11
C GLY A 84 6.39 18.85 11.75
N GLU A 85 6.49 18.24 12.94
CA GLU A 85 7.78 17.95 13.55
C GLU A 85 8.55 16.87 12.77
N HIS A 86 9.89 16.89 12.84
CA HIS A 86 10.76 15.94 12.13
C HIS A 86 10.78 14.58 12.83
N ILE A 87 9.69 13.82 12.66
CA ILE A 87 9.52 12.50 13.29
C ILE A 87 10.19 11.34 12.52
N ASN A 88 10.58 11.55 11.26
CA ASN A 88 11.51 10.66 10.55
C ASN A 88 12.92 11.06 10.99
N VAL A 89 13.40 10.38 12.03
CA VAL A 89 14.63 10.79 12.73
C VAL A 89 15.89 10.43 11.98
N SER A 90 15.87 9.39 11.15
CA SER A 90 17.05 8.91 10.42
C SER A 90 17.39 9.76 9.21
N GLU A 91 16.42 10.50 8.65
CA GLU A 91 16.57 11.42 7.52
C GLU A 91 16.38 12.89 7.92
N ASP A 92 16.07 13.18 9.20
CA ASP A 92 15.76 14.51 9.73
C ASP A 92 14.69 15.24 8.91
N ARG A 93 13.51 14.61 8.74
CA ARG A 93 12.40 15.13 7.92
C ARG A 93 11.07 15.11 8.67
N ALA A 94 10.24 16.08 8.35
CA ALA A 94 8.82 16.00 8.68
C ALA A 94 8.15 14.86 7.91
N VAL A 95 7.03 14.36 8.43
CA VAL A 95 6.17 13.35 7.83
C VAL A 95 4.78 13.95 7.68
N LEU A 96 4.46 14.45 6.48
CA LEU A 96 3.31 15.32 6.27
C LEU A 96 2.37 14.87 5.15
N HIS A 97 2.27 13.55 4.91
CA HIS A 97 1.23 13.05 4.00
C HIS A 97 -0.17 13.54 4.41
N VAL A 98 -0.43 13.76 5.70
CA VAL A 98 -1.68 14.35 6.19
C VAL A 98 -1.94 15.76 5.67
N ALA A 99 -0.91 16.57 5.38
CA ALA A 99 -1.08 17.91 4.82
C ALA A 99 -1.56 17.91 3.36
N LEU A 100 -1.30 16.82 2.61
CA LEU A 100 -1.74 16.66 1.21
C LEU A 100 -3.27 16.68 1.05
N ARG A 101 -3.99 16.39 2.11
CA ARG A 101 -5.45 16.20 2.14
C ARG A 101 -6.18 17.14 3.10
N MET A 102 -5.46 18.08 3.73
CA MET A 102 -6.07 19.12 4.56
C MET A 102 -6.96 20.06 3.72
N PRO A 103 -8.10 20.53 4.27
CA PRO A 103 -8.96 21.49 3.59
C PRO A 103 -8.21 22.78 3.21
N ARG A 104 -8.61 23.40 2.11
CA ARG A 104 -8.01 24.65 1.61
C ARG A 104 -8.05 25.81 2.62
N THR A 105 -8.95 25.73 3.58
CA THR A 105 -9.10 26.74 4.65
C THR A 105 -8.14 26.52 5.81
N SER A 106 -7.43 25.38 5.83
CA SER A 106 -6.42 25.08 6.84
C SER A 106 -5.10 25.76 6.51
N SER A 107 -4.24 25.93 7.50
CA SER A 107 -2.86 26.40 7.37
C SER A 107 -1.97 25.56 8.28
N LEU A 108 -0.83 25.15 7.76
CA LEU A 108 0.22 24.46 8.49
C LEU A 108 1.57 25.03 8.05
N VAL A 109 2.23 25.74 8.97
CA VAL A 109 3.54 26.34 8.69
C VAL A 109 4.65 25.42 9.18
N VAL A 110 5.47 24.93 8.25
CA VAL A 110 6.65 24.08 8.52
C VAL A 110 7.85 24.74 7.86
N ASP A 111 8.93 24.91 8.61
CA ASP A 111 10.16 25.58 8.15
C ASP A 111 9.92 26.97 7.53
N GLY A 112 8.90 27.69 8.04
CA GLY A 112 8.54 29.02 7.58
C GLY A 112 7.66 29.08 6.31
N VAL A 113 7.21 27.91 5.80
CA VAL A 113 6.35 27.80 4.60
C VAL A 113 4.98 27.25 4.99
N ASP A 114 3.90 27.83 4.47
CA ASP A 114 2.55 27.25 4.58
C ASP A 114 2.42 26.11 3.56
N VAL A 115 2.65 24.88 4.02
CA VAL A 115 2.65 23.70 3.17
C VAL A 115 1.26 23.38 2.59
N VAL A 116 0.19 23.74 3.28
CA VAL A 116 -1.19 23.54 2.79
C VAL A 116 -1.48 24.46 1.59
N ALA A 117 -1.03 25.70 1.65
CA ALA A 117 -1.17 26.63 0.53
C ALA A 117 -0.43 26.14 -0.72
N GLU A 118 0.79 25.61 -0.56
CA GLU A 118 1.56 25.00 -1.66
C GLU A 118 0.86 23.77 -2.24
N VAL A 119 0.37 22.86 -1.40
CA VAL A 119 -0.39 21.68 -1.83
C VAL A 119 -1.57 22.08 -2.69
N HIS A 120 -2.37 23.04 -2.25
CA HIS A 120 -3.54 23.51 -3.01
C HIS A 120 -3.18 24.24 -4.30
N ALA A 121 -2.00 24.86 -4.39
CA ALA A 121 -1.51 25.43 -5.65
C ALA A 121 -1.21 24.32 -6.67
N VAL A 122 -0.57 23.22 -6.24
CA VAL A 122 -0.31 22.05 -7.07
C VAL A 122 -1.60 21.32 -7.47
N LEU A 123 -2.51 21.10 -6.54
CA LEU A 123 -3.83 20.49 -6.83
C LEU A 123 -4.61 21.32 -7.87
N ALA A 124 -4.57 22.66 -7.77
CA ALA A 124 -5.20 23.52 -8.76
C ALA A 124 -4.51 23.44 -10.14
N GLN A 125 -3.18 23.25 -10.20
CA GLN A 125 -2.46 22.99 -11.44
C GLN A 125 -2.86 21.66 -12.06
N MET A 126 -2.90 20.58 -11.25
CA MET A 126 -3.35 19.26 -11.67
C MET A 126 -4.78 19.28 -12.20
N SER A 127 -5.71 19.96 -11.51
CA SER A 127 -7.11 20.08 -11.94
C SER A 127 -7.22 20.75 -13.31
N ARG A 128 -6.55 21.89 -13.51
CA ARG A 128 -6.55 22.56 -14.84
C ARG A 128 -6.01 21.66 -15.96
N PHE A 129 -4.94 20.95 -15.68
CA PHE A 129 -4.37 20.02 -16.64
C PHE A 129 -5.29 18.83 -16.92
N ALA A 130 -5.89 18.26 -15.87
CA ALA A 130 -6.85 17.18 -16.01
C ALA A 130 -8.06 17.59 -16.85
N ASP A 131 -8.62 18.77 -16.62
CA ASP A 131 -9.73 19.30 -17.41
C ASP A 131 -9.37 19.48 -18.89
N GLN A 132 -8.16 19.97 -19.18
CA GLN A 132 -7.68 20.10 -20.57
C GLN A 132 -7.53 18.76 -21.27
N VAL A 133 -6.98 17.75 -20.62
CA VAL A 133 -6.81 16.41 -21.20
C VAL A 133 -8.18 15.75 -21.36
N ARG A 134 -8.99 15.74 -20.34
CA ARG A 134 -10.32 15.09 -20.30
C ARG A 134 -11.31 15.68 -21.30
N SER A 135 -11.29 17.00 -21.48
CA SER A 135 -12.11 17.67 -22.50
C SER A 135 -11.57 17.55 -23.92
N GLY A 136 -10.36 17.00 -24.11
CA GLY A 136 -9.66 16.96 -25.38
C GLY A 136 -9.12 18.34 -25.83
N ALA A 137 -9.08 19.34 -24.96
CA ALA A 137 -8.46 20.66 -25.23
C ALA A 137 -6.94 20.54 -25.29
N TRP A 138 -6.34 19.66 -24.48
CA TRP A 138 -4.95 19.30 -24.61
C TRP A 138 -4.73 18.45 -25.88
N ARG A 139 -3.83 18.92 -26.76
CA ARG A 139 -3.55 18.29 -28.04
C ARG A 139 -2.13 17.80 -28.11
N GLY A 140 -1.93 16.60 -28.66
CA GLY A 140 -0.64 16.09 -29.03
C GLY A 140 0.00 16.91 -30.16
N HIS A 141 1.22 16.56 -30.54
CA HIS A 141 2.03 17.24 -31.55
C HIS A 141 1.31 17.41 -32.91
N THR A 142 0.55 16.41 -33.34
CA THR A 142 -0.22 16.43 -34.60
C THR A 142 -1.56 17.13 -34.50
N GLY A 143 -1.91 17.68 -33.34
CA GLY A 143 -3.21 18.31 -33.08
C GLY A 143 -4.34 17.36 -32.69
N LYS A 144 -4.09 16.04 -32.61
CA LYS A 144 -5.07 15.07 -32.09
C LYS A 144 -5.25 15.18 -30.59
N PRO A 145 -6.44 14.91 -30.04
CA PRO A 145 -6.64 14.83 -28.59
C PRO A 145 -5.92 13.61 -28.01
N ILE A 146 -5.50 13.70 -26.76
CA ILE A 146 -4.96 12.56 -26.02
C ILE A 146 -6.09 11.59 -25.68
N LYS A 147 -5.83 10.28 -25.85
CA LYS A 147 -6.71 9.18 -25.47
C LYS A 147 -6.04 8.15 -24.59
N ASN A 148 -4.70 8.09 -24.62
CA ASN A 148 -3.94 7.11 -23.88
C ASN A 148 -3.02 7.84 -22.91
N ILE A 149 -3.03 7.44 -21.66
CA ILE A 149 -2.18 7.96 -20.59
C ILE A 149 -1.35 6.80 -20.05
N ILE A 150 -0.02 6.95 -20.08
CA ILE A 150 0.90 5.96 -19.54
C ILE A 150 1.68 6.59 -18.39
N ASN A 151 1.49 6.07 -17.18
CA ASN A 151 2.29 6.46 -16.02
C ASN A 151 3.54 5.60 -15.95
N ILE A 152 4.72 6.22 -16.00
CA ILE A 152 6.01 5.56 -15.83
C ILE A 152 6.58 5.94 -14.47
N GLY A 153 6.66 4.98 -13.56
CA GLY A 153 7.13 5.15 -12.19
C GLY A 153 7.34 3.80 -11.53
N ILE A 154 8.05 3.76 -10.40
CA ILE A 154 8.32 2.53 -9.66
C ILE A 154 8.07 2.72 -8.16
N GLY A 155 7.78 1.64 -7.44
CA GLY A 155 7.49 1.68 -6.01
C GLY A 155 6.28 2.56 -5.70
N GLY A 156 6.43 3.58 -4.84
CA GLY A 156 5.33 4.50 -4.49
C GLY A 156 4.79 5.32 -5.66
N SER A 157 5.58 5.52 -6.71
CA SER A 157 5.14 6.19 -7.94
C SER A 157 4.35 5.28 -8.91
N ASP A 158 4.21 4.00 -8.58
CA ASP A 158 3.42 3.01 -9.33
C ASP A 158 2.30 2.41 -8.48
N LEU A 159 2.63 1.79 -7.34
CA LEU A 159 1.69 0.97 -6.56
C LEU A 159 0.45 1.75 -6.09
N GLY A 160 0.63 2.96 -5.58
CA GLY A 160 -0.47 3.85 -5.21
C GLY A 160 -1.35 4.24 -6.42
N PRO A 161 -0.79 4.83 -7.46
CA PRO A 161 -1.52 5.19 -8.68
C PRO A 161 -2.26 4.02 -9.35
N VAL A 162 -1.63 2.86 -9.54
CA VAL A 162 -2.30 1.71 -10.17
C VAL A 162 -3.41 1.15 -9.29
N MET A 163 -3.22 1.11 -7.97
CA MET A 163 -4.25 0.70 -7.03
C MET A 163 -5.44 1.66 -7.07
N ALA A 164 -5.19 2.98 -7.01
CA ALA A 164 -6.23 3.99 -7.05
C ALA A 164 -7.02 3.98 -8.38
N TYR A 165 -6.32 3.84 -9.51
CA TYR A 165 -6.98 3.68 -10.81
C TYR A 165 -7.90 2.46 -10.84
N GLU A 166 -7.42 1.29 -10.41
CA GLU A 166 -8.24 0.07 -10.40
C GLU A 166 -9.41 0.19 -9.42
N ALA A 167 -9.18 0.72 -8.20
CA ALA A 167 -10.22 0.90 -7.20
C ALA A 167 -11.33 1.85 -7.65
N LEU A 168 -10.96 2.92 -8.34
CA LEU A 168 -11.87 3.97 -8.78
C LEU A 168 -12.27 3.87 -10.25
N ARG A 169 -11.98 2.75 -10.90
CA ARG A 169 -12.24 2.55 -12.32
C ARG A 169 -13.72 2.71 -12.71
N HIS A 170 -14.65 2.44 -11.79
CA HIS A 170 -16.07 2.70 -12.00
C HIS A 170 -16.35 4.18 -12.31
N TYR A 171 -15.62 5.09 -11.65
CA TYR A 171 -15.77 6.54 -11.77
C TYR A 171 -14.90 7.14 -12.88
N SER A 172 -14.08 6.35 -13.56
CA SER A 172 -13.15 6.85 -14.58
C SER A 172 -13.85 7.21 -15.88
N GLN A 173 -13.28 8.15 -16.61
CA GLN A 173 -13.68 8.48 -17.98
C GLN A 173 -13.29 7.33 -18.93
N ARG A 174 -14.26 6.65 -19.55
CA ARG A 174 -14.08 5.36 -20.21
C ARG A 174 -13.54 5.43 -21.64
N ASP A 175 -13.51 6.59 -22.25
CA ASP A 175 -12.89 6.87 -23.54
C ASP A 175 -11.39 7.23 -23.43
N LEU A 176 -10.87 7.31 -22.20
CA LEU A 176 -9.44 7.40 -21.90
C LEU A 176 -8.91 6.05 -21.43
N THR A 177 -7.77 5.64 -21.99
CA THR A 177 -7.05 4.41 -21.62
C THR A 177 -5.89 4.77 -20.69
N PHE A 178 -5.77 4.04 -19.58
CA PHE A 178 -4.67 4.21 -18.63
C PHE A 178 -3.83 2.94 -18.57
N ARG A 179 -2.51 3.10 -18.64
CA ARG A 179 -1.51 2.05 -18.47
C ARG A 179 -0.41 2.50 -17.53
N PHE A 180 0.22 1.53 -16.88
CA PHE A 180 1.26 1.76 -15.88
C PHE A 180 2.47 0.92 -16.26
N VAL A 181 3.64 1.55 -16.28
CA VAL A 181 4.93 0.91 -16.60
C VAL A 181 5.87 1.16 -15.42
N SER A 182 6.31 0.09 -14.80
CA SER A 182 7.14 0.16 -13.61
C SER A 182 8.41 -0.69 -13.70
N ASN A 183 8.33 -1.87 -14.29
CA ASN A 183 9.46 -2.77 -14.39
C ASN A 183 10.45 -2.33 -15.49
N VAL A 184 11.74 -2.48 -15.22
CA VAL A 184 12.80 -2.23 -16.21
C VAL A 184 12.88 -3.34 -17.28
N ASP A 185 12.18 -4.47 -17.08
CA ASP A 185 11.97 -5.44 -18.16
C ASP A 185 11.26 -4.75 -19.33
N ALA A 186 11.92 -4.72 -20.47
CA ALA A 186 11.42 -4.05 -21.67
C ALA A 186 10.02 -4.53 -22.10
N THR A 187 9.63 -5.74 -21.73
CA THR A 187 8.29 -6.30 -21.99
C THR A 187 7.19 -5.40 -21.43
N ASP A 188 7.41 -4.79 -20.25
CA ASP A 188 6.43 -3.94 -19.60
C ASP A 188 6.07 -2.71 -20.47
N LEU A 189 7.08 -2.01 -20.99
CA LEU A 189 6.86 -0.88 -21.90
C LEU A 189 6.36 -1.32 -23.28
N VAL A 190 6.97 -2.36 -23.86
CA VAL A 190 6.62 -2.83 -25.21
C VAL A 190 5.16 -3.26 -25.30
N GLU A 191 4.68 -4.04 -24.32
CA GLU A 191 3.28 -4.44 -24.26
C GLU A 191 2.36 -3.23 -23.95
N ALA A 192 2.85 -2.28 -23.16
CA ALA A 192 2.08 -1.08 -22.84
C ALA A 192 1.84 -0.16 -24.04
N VAL A 193 2.72 -0.12 -25.04
CA VAL A 193 2.59 0.77 -26.23
C VAL A 193 2.16 0.04 -27.51
N ARG A 194 2.11 -1.30 -27.53
CA ARG A 194 1.96 -2.15 -28.72
C ARG A 194 0.80 -1.78 -29.64
N ASP A 195 -0.36 -1.48 -29.07
CA ASP A 195 -1.61 -1.21 -29.76
C ASP A 195 -2.03 0.27 -29.71
N LEU A 196 -1.12 1.16 -29.25
CA LEU A 196 -1.41 2.58 -29.08
C LEU A 196 -0.91 3.43 -30.26
N SER A 197 -1.64 4.51 -30.51
CA SER A 197 -1.20 5.57 -31.43
C SER A 197 -0.34 6.59 -30.66
N ALA A 198 0.88 6.80 -31.11
CA ALA A 198 1.78 7.80 -30.52
C ALA A 198 1.19 9.21 -30.53
N GLU A 199 0.45 9.58 -31.58
CA GLU A 199 -0.21 10.89 -31.72
C GLU A 199 -1.26 11.20 -30.64
N GLU A 200 -1.79 10.15 -29.97
CA GLU A 200 -2.86 10.23 -28.98
C GLU A 200 -2.40 9.77 -27.59
N THR A 201 -1.07 9.58 -27.40
CA THR A 201 -0.49 9.05 -26.14
C THR A 201 0.23 10.13 -25.35
N LEU A 202 -0.05 10.21 -24.05
CA LEU A 202 0.61 11.06 -23.06
C LEU A 202 1.35 10.19 -22.04
N PHE A 203 2.59 10.53 -21.76
CA PHE A 203 3.40 9.89 -20.73
C PHE A 203 3.54 10.79 -19.50
N ILE A 204 3.34 10.23 -18.31
CA ILE A 204 3.60 10.86 -17.03
C ILE A 204 4.85 10.22 -16.44
N ILE A 205 5.92 10.99 -16.30
CA ILE A 205 7.16 10.48 -15.69
C ILE A 205 7.16 10.82 -14.22
N SER A 206 6.93 9.81 -13.38
CA SER A 206 6.80 9.94 -11.94
C SER A 206 8.09 9.53 -11.23
N SER A 207 8.95 10.50 -10.92
CA SER A 207 10.23 10.29 -10.24
C SER A 207 10.65 11.50 -9.42
N LYS A 208 10.73 11.35 -8.09
CA LYS A 208 11.00 12.46 -7.15
C LYS A 208 12.23 13.26 -7.54
N THR A 209 13.36 12.61 -7.78
CA THR A 209 14.64 13.25 -8.13
C THR A 209 14.93 13.27 -9.62
N PHE A 210 14.00 12.77 -10.44
CA PHE A 210 14.21 12.53 -11.86
C PHE A 210 15.55 11.81 -12.13
N GLY A 211 15.75 10.69 -11.37
CA GLY A 211 17.04 9.99 -11.35
C GLY A 211 16.93 8.50 -11.02
N THR A 212 15.72 7.96 -10.79
CA THR A 212 15.51 6.54 -10.58
C THR A 212 15.82 5.78 -11.87
N LEU A 213 16.74 4.82 -11.78
CA LEU A 213 17.31 4.12 -12.95
C LEU A 213 16.22 3.49 -13.82
N GLU A 214 15.33 2.69 -13.23
CA GLU A 214 14.26 1.97 -13.93
C GLU A 214 13.30 2.94 -14.62
N THR A 215 12.88 3.98 -13.90
CA THR A 215 11.95 5.00 -14.43
C THR A 215 12.56 5.75 -15.59
N LEU A 216 13.84 6.16 -15.50
CA LEU A 216 14.50 6.89 -16.58
C LEU A 216 14.82 6.00 -17.78
N THR A 217 15.16 4.74 -17.57
CA THR A 217 15.37 3.77 -18.66
C THR A 217 14.07 3.59 -19.45
N ASN A 218 12.96 3.34 -18.77
CA ASN A 218 11.64 3.23 -19.41
C ASN A 218 11.20 4.54 -20.09
N ALA A 219 11.40 5.68 -19.42
CA ALA A 219 11.07 6.99 -19.98
C ALA A 219 11.89 7.31 -21.25
N THR A 220 13.18 6.98 -21.25
CA THR A 220 14.05 7.16 -22.42
C THR A 220 13.62 6.29 -23.60
N SER A 221 13.26 5.04 -23.33
CA SER A 221 12.72 4.11 -24.33
C SER A 221 11.36 4.58 -24.87
N ALA A 222 10.47 5.07 -24.01
CA ALA A 222 9.18 5.65 -24.42
C ALA A 222 9.37 6.91 -25.27
N ARG A 223 10.37 7.76 -24.93
CA ARG A 223 10.73 8.93 -25.72
C ARG A 223 11.26 8.55 -27.10
N ALA A 224 12.11 7.55 -27.17
CA ALA A 224 12.62 7.04 -28.45
C ALA A 224 11.49 6.50 -29.33
N TRP A 225 10.59 5.69 -28.76
CA TRP A 225 9.40 5.19 -29.45
C TRP A 225 8.52 6.33 -29.97
N LEU A 226 8.24 7.38 -29.16
CA LEU A 226 7.44 8.52 -29.60
C LEU A 226 8.09 9.26 -30.79
N ILE A 227 9.39 9.54 -30.71
CA ILE A 227 10.14 10.26 -31.76
C ILE A 227 10.20 9.43 -33.05
N GLU A 228 10.43 8.13 -32.95
CA GLU A 228 10.41 7.22 -34.11
C GLU A 228 9.05 7.25 -34.83
N GLN A 229 7.96 7.25 -34.10
CA GLN A 229 6.61 7.25 -34.65
C GLN A 229 6.18 8.61 -35.24
N LEU A 230 6.61 9.73 -34.63
CA LEU A 230 6.16 11.07 -35.03
C LEU A 230 7.20 11.81 -35.92
N GLY A 231 8.44 11.34 -35.95
CA GLY A 231 9.49 11.93 -36.77
C GLY A 231 10.01 13.28 -36.28
N ASP A 232 9.64 13.72 -35.08
CA ASP A 232 9.97 15.06 -34.56
C ASP A 232 10.26 15.02 -33.04
N GLU A 233 11.46 15.44 -32.66
CA GLU A 233 11.87 15.49 -31.25
C GLU A 233 11.06 16.52 -30.43
N SER A 234 10.58 17.60 -31.08
CA SER A 234 9.75 18.61 -30.42
C SER A 234 8.40 18.08 -29.92
N ALA A 235 7.97 16.89 -30.38
CA ALA A 235 6.79 16.21 -29.93
C ALA A 235 6.82 15.91 -28.41
N VAL A 236 8.02 15.73 -27.83
CA VAL A 236 8.19 15.44 -26.39
C VAL A 236 7.48 16.47 -25.52
N ALA A 237 7.56 17.75 -25.84
CA ALA A 237 6.93 18.83 -25.07
C ALA A 237 5.39 18.76 -25.01
N LYS A 238 4.74 17.99 -25.91
CA LYS A 238 3.28 17.81 -25.97
C LYS A 238 2.80 16.44 -25.49
N HIS A 239 3.71 15.49 -25.39
CA HIS A 239 3.40 14.09 -25.06
C HIS A 239 4.02 13.60 -23.77
N PHE A 240 4.83 14.42 -23.10
CA PHE A 240 5.40 14.09 -21.79
C PHE A 240 5.13 15.19 -20.78
N VAL A 241 4.79 14.76 -19.57
CA VAL A 241 4.70 15.58 -18.36
C VAL A 241 5.49 14.90 -17.24
N ALA A 242 5.92 15.67 -16.24
CA ALA A 242 6.71 15.14 -15.15
C ALA A 242 6.09 15.40 -13.78
N VAL A 243 6.20 14.42 -12.90
CA VAL A 243 5.97 14.57 -11.46
C VAL A 243 7.32 14.44 -10.77
N SER A 244 7.91 15.56 -10.37
CA SER A 244 9.29 15.60 -9.88
C SER A 244 9.59 16.87 -9.08
N THR A 245 10.72 16.85 -8.35
CA THR A 245 11.30 18.04 -7.70
C THR A 245 12.46 18.65 -8.51
N ASN A 246 12.96 17.96 -9.55
CA ASN A 246 14.18 18.35 -10.27
C ASN A 246 13.90 18.98 -11.64
N LYS A 247 13.68 20.30 -11.62
CA LYS A 247 13.35 21.09 -12.81
C LYS A 247 14.42 21.02 -13.91
N GLU A 248 15.70 21.00 -13.56
CA GLU A 248 16.81 20.99 -14.52
C GLU A 248 16.84 19.70 -15.34
N LYS A 249 16.73 18.54 -14.66
CA LYS A 249 16.69 17.24 -15.34
C LYS A 249 15.44 17.05 -16.18
N VAL A 250 14.29 17.55 -15.73
CA VAL A 250 13.03 17.54 -16.47
C VAL A 250 13.16 18.34 -17.76
N ALA A 251 13.73 19.56 -17.71
CA ALA A 251 13.98 20.39 -18.87
C ALA A 251 15.00 19.74 -19.85
N ALA A 252 16.07 19.14 -19.32
CA ALA A 252 17.08 18.44 -20.11
C ALA A 252 16.51 17.20 -20.84
N PHE A 253 15.48 16.57 -20.33
CA PHE A 253 14.77 15.45 -20.97
C PHE A 253 13.93 15.94 -22.18
N GLY A 254 13.59 17.21 -22.25
CA GLY A 254 12.76 17.84 -23.29
C GLY A 254 11.32 18.09 -22.86
N ILE A 255 10.98 17.89 -21.60
CA ILE A 255 9.66 18.20 -21.04
C ILE A 255 9.57 19.69 -20.74
N ASP A 256 8.45 20.30 -21.18
CA ASP A 256 8.14 21.68 -20.81
C ASP A 256 7.88 21.76 -19.29
N THR A 257 8.70 22.57 -18.61
CA THR A 257 8.63 22.68 -17.14
C THR A 257 7.35 23.33 -16.60
N ASP A 258 6.54 23.96 -17.45
CA ASP A 258 5.19 24.40 -17.09
C ASP A 258 4.23 23.20 -16.90
N ASN A 259 4.60 22.03 -17.43
CA ASN A 259 3.91 20.75 -17.30
C ASN A 259 4.62 19.83 -16.29
N MET A 260 5.35 20.41 -15.36
CA MET A 260 5.94 19.73 -14.22
C MET A 260 5.11 19.97 -12.97
N PHE A 261 4.75 18.88 -12.30
CA PHE A 261 3.98 18.87 -11.06
C PHE A 261 4.93 18.54 -9.92
N ILE A 262 5.05 19.44 -8.96
CA ILE A 262 5.96 19.26 -7.82
C ILE A 262 5.27 18.50 -6.68
N PHE A 263 6.08 17.87 -5.86
CA PHE A 263 5.71 17.40 -4.52
C PHE A 263 6.94 17.53 -3.61
N TRP A 264 6.81 17.20 -2.34
CA TRP A 264 7.78 17.64 -1.33
C TRP A 264 8.57 16.46 -0.78
N ASP A 265 9.70 16.74 -0.12
CA ASP A 265 10.57 15.74 0.49
C ASP A 265 9.96 15.14 1.77
N TRP A 266 9.05 15.86 2.44
CA TRP A 266 8.28 15.37 3.55
C TRP A 266 7.16 14.37 3.15
N VAL A 267 7.01 14.06 1.86
CA VAL A 267 6.16 13.00 1.34
C VAL A 267 6.99 11.75 1.09
N GLY A 268 6.77 10.70 1.88
CA GLY A 268 7.33 9.37 1.62
C GLY A 268 6.71 8.73 0.36
N GLY A 269 7.49 7.95 -0.40
CA GLY A 269 7.00 7.34 -1.65
C GLY A 269 5.73 6.51 -1.48
N ARG A 270 5.66 5.65 -0.48
CA ARG A 270 4.48 4.80 -0.18
C ARG A 270 3.28 5.55 0.41
N TYR A 271 3.45 6.84 0.73
CA TYR A 271 2.42 7.77 1.21
C TYR A 271 2.17 8.91 0.21
N SER A 272 2.46 8.70 -1.08
CA SER A 272 2.46 9.81 -2.06
C SER A 272 1.28 9.81 -3.03
N MET A 273 0.41 8.79 -2.97
CA MET A 273 -0.70 8.64 -3.92
C MET A 273 -1.61 9.88 -3.98
N GLU A 274 -1.81 10.56 -2.89
CA GLU A 274 -2.62 11.76 -2.76
C GLU A 274 -1.89 13.09 -3.08
N SER A 275 -0.59 13.01 -3.42
CA SER A 275 0.22 14.13 -3.94
C SER A 275 0.07 14.27 -5.46
N ALA A 276 0.98 15.02 -6.09
CA ALA A 276 1.10 15.08 -7.55
C ALA A 276 1.34 13.70 -8.20
N ILE A 277 1.84 12.71 -7.46
CA ILE A 277 1.95 11.31 -7.90
C ILE A 277 0.59 10.74 -8.31
N GLY A 278 -0.51 11.23 -7.71
CA GLY A 278 -1.87 10.87 -8.11
C GLY A 278 -2.41 11.55 -9.37
N LEU A 279 -1.57 12.23 -10.17
CA LEU A 279 -2.02 12.91 -11.40
C LEU A 279 -2.74 11.95 -12.35
N SER A 280 -2.25 10.73 -12.53
CA SER A 280 -2.92 9.71 -13.36
C SER A 280 -4.31 9.34 -12.82
N THR A 281 -4.46 9.29 -11.51
CA THR A 281 -5.77 9.07 -10.85
C THR A 281 -6.71 10.25 -11.12
N MET A 282 -6.25 11.50 -10.93
CA MET A 282 -7.07 12.69 -11.20
C MET A 282 -7.48 12.77 -12.68
N LEU A 283 -6.58 12.43 -13.61
CA LEU A 283 -6.91 12.33 -15.02
C LEU A 283 -7.99 11.27 -15.30
N ALA A 284 -7.95 10.16 -14.60
CA ALA A 284 -8.92 9.08 -14.76
C ALA A 284 -10.31 9.46 -14.25
N VAL A 285 -10.39 9.90 -12.99
CA VAL A 285 -11.69 10.10 -12.31
C VAL A 285 -12.22 11.52 -12.38
N GLY A 286 -11.38 12.49 -12.69
CA GLY A 286 -11.68 13.92 -12.69
C GLY A 286 -11.40 14.58 -11.34
N PRO A 287 -11.25 15.94 -11.36
CA PRO A 287 -10.95 16.71 -10.15
C PRO A 287 -11.95 16.51 -9.01
N GLU A 288 -13.25 16.52 -9.30
CA GLU A 288 -14.30 16.39 -8.28
C GLU A 288 -14.22 15.05 -7.52
N GLN A 289 -14.03 13.93 -8.23
CA GLN A 289 -13.90 12.63 -7.58
C GLN A 289 -12.56 12.48 -6.84
N TYR A 290 -11.52 13.15 -7.32
CA TYR A 290 -10.24 13.21 -6.63
C TYR A 290 -10.32 14.04 -5.34
N GLU A 291 -11.08 15.14 -5.32
CA GLU A 291 -11.37 15.90 -4.10
C GLU A 291 -12.16 15.07 -3.08
N GLU A 292 -13.15 14.27 -3.51
CA GLU A 292 -13.84 13.31 -2.63
C GLU A 292 -12.90 12.24 -2.06
N LEU A 293 -11.95 11.76 -2.86
CA LEU A 293 -10.91 10.85 -2.39
C LEU A 293 -10.09 11.50 -1.26
N LEU A 294 -9.57 12.72 -1.47
CA LEU A 294 -8.83 13.47 -0.46
C LEU A 294 -9.66 13.76 0.79
N ALA A 295 -10.95 14.08 0.61
CA ALA A 295 -11.85 14.30 1.73
C ALA A 295 -12.06 13.04 2.59
N GLY A 296 -12.03 11.86 1.99
CA GLY A 296 -12.08 10.59 2.70
C GLY A 296 -10.83 10.33 3.54
N PHE A 297 -9.65 10.58 2.98
CA PHE A 297 -8.39 10.55 3.72
C PHE A 297 -8.42 11.49 4.92
N HIS A 298 -8.78 12.76 4.67
CA HIS A 298 -8.84 13.77 5.72
C HIS A 298 -9.82 13.43 6.85
N ALA A 299 -10.97 12.86 6.51
CA ALA A 299 -11.95 12.43 7.50
C ALA A 299 -11.38 11.39 8.45
N MET A 300 -10.64 10.41 7.92
CA MET A 300 -9.97 9.40 8.74
C MET A 300 -8.77 9.98 9.52
N ASP A 301 -8.08 10.99 8.98
CA ASP A 301 -7.06 11.73 9.72
C ASP A 301 -7.63 12.40 10.98
N GLU A 302 -8.75 13.09 10.84
CA GLU A 302 -9.42 13.76 11.97
C GLU A 302 -9.97 12.73 12.98
N HIS A 303 -10.47 11.60 12.50
CA HIS A 303 -10.84 10.49 13.39
C HIS A 303 -9.61 9.95 14.14
N PHE A 304 -8.50 9.69 13.47
CA PHE A 304 -7.26 9.24 14.10
C PHE A 304 -6.73 10.25 15.13
N ARG A 305 -6.79 11.53 14.81
CA ARG A 305 -6.34 12.63 15.66
C ARG A 305 -7.21 12.83 16.89
N GLY A 306 -8.55 12.75 16.73
CA GLY A 306 -9.49 13.23 17.75
C GLY A 306 -10.19 12.15 18.55
N ALA A 307 -10.35 10.94 18.03
CA ALA A 307 -11.09 9.88 18.72
C ALA A 307 -10.28 9.29 19.90
N PRO A 308 -10.95 8.91 21.01
CA PRO A 308 -10.33 8.13 22.08
C PRO A 308 -9.75 6.83 21.50
N PHE A 309 -8.65 6.31 22.05
CA PHE A 309 -8.00 5.11 21.52
C PHE A 309 -8.92 3.88 21.50
N GLU A 310 -9.85 3.81 22.44
CA GLU A 310 -10.88 2.77 22.56
C GLU A 310 -11.88 2.75 21.40
N GLU A 311 -12.04 3.89 20.70
CA GLU A 311 -12.98 4.08 19.59
C GLU A 311 -12.27 4.34 18.26
N ASN A 312 -10.95 4.48 18.28
CA ASN A 312 -10.11 4.90 17.16
C ASN A 312 -9.78 3.71 16.26
N LEU A 313 -10.40 3.62 15.08
CA LEU A 313 -10.25 2.46 14.19
C LEU A 313 -8.80 2.17 13.80
N PRO A 314 -7.97 3.16 13.34
CA PRO A 314 -6.58 2.95 13.06
C PRO A 314 -5.78 2.42 14.25
N VAL A 315 -6.03 2.97 15.44
CA VAL A 315 -5.35 2.54 16.67
C VAL A 315 -5.72 1.10 17.01
N LEU A 316 -7.02 0.76 16.99
CA LEU A 316 -7.50 -0.58 17.27
C LEU A 316 -6.90 -1.60 16.29
N LEU A 317 -6.95 -1.31 14.98
CA LEU A 317 -6.38 -2.21 13.97
C LEU A 317 -4.86 -2.39 14.15
N GLY A 318 -4.14 -1.31 14.45
CA GLY A 318 -2.70 -1.35 14.71
C GLY A 318 -2.34 -2.13 15.95
N LEU A 319 -3.07 -1.95 17.03
CA LEU A 319 -2.85 -2.68 18.29
C LEU A 319 -3.17 -4.18 18.18
N LEU A 320 -4.20 -4.55 17.40
CA LEU A 320 -4.50 -5.94 17.10
C LEU A 320 -3.41 -6.60 16.27
N ALA A 321 -2.81 -5.86 15.32
CA ALA A 321 -1.67 -6.34 14.56
C ALA A 321 -0.44 -6.57 15.45
N VAL A 322 -0.15 -5.64 16.38
CA VAL A 322 0.91 -5.82 17.38
C VAL A 322 0.63 -7.03 18.27
N TRP A 323 -0.59 -7.20 18.77
CA TRP A 323 -0.99 -8.35 19.57
C TRP A 323 -0.75 -9.68 18.83
N ASN A 324 -1.21 -9.75 17.59
CA ASN A 324 -1.06 -10.95 16.78
C ASN A 324 0.42 -11.26 16.49
N ARG A 325 1.23 -10.22 16.28
CA ARG A 325 2.67 -10.37 15.99
C ARG A 325 3.47 -10.80 17.21
N GLU A 326 3.33 -10.06 18.33
CA GLU A 326 4.16 -10.22 19.53
C GLU A 326 3.77 -11.43 20.39
N PHE A 327 2.46 -11.67 20.55
CA PHE A 327 1.97 -12.66 21.51
C PHE A 327 1.48 -13.94 20.83
N LEU A 328 0.84 -13.84 19.67
CA LEU A 328 0.43 -15.02 18.91
C LEU A 328 1.51 -15.52 17.93
N GLY A 329 2.61 -14.79 17.76
CA GLY A 329 3.72 -15.15 16.89
C GLY A 329 3.33 -15.23 15.40
N CYS A 330 2.38 -14.40 14.95
CA CYS A 330 1.90 -14.43 13.58
C CYS A 330 2.87 -13.72 12.63
N PRO A 331 3.56 -14.42 11.71
CA PRO A 331 4.59 -13.82 10.86
C PRO A 331 4.02 -13.10 9.64
N SER A 332 2.74 -13.28 9.33
CA SER A 332 2.10 -12.65 8.18
C SER A 332 0.64 -12.31 8.43
N VAL A 333 0.09 -11.39 7.63
CA VAL A 333 -1.31 -10.96 7.63
C VAL A 333 -1.85 -11.11 6.21
N GLY A 334 -3.02 -11.75 6.08
CA GLY A 334 -3.75 -11.85 4.83
C GLY A 334 -4.77 -10.72 4.68
N VAL A 335 -4.77 -10.01 3.55
CA VAL A 335 -5.78 -8.98 3.24
C VAL A 335 -6.60 -9.44 2.05
N MET A 336 -7.90 -9.69 2.29
CA MET A 336 -8.80 -10.32 1.34
C MET A 336 -9.97 -9.38 1.01
N PRO A 337 -9.82 -8.49 0.03
CA PRO A 337 -10.94 -7.66 -0.40
C PRO A 337 -11.95 -8.49 -1.21
N TYR A 338 -13.19 -8.52 -0.76
CA TYR A 338 -14.33 -9.09 -1.52
C TYR A 338 -14.95 -7.99 -2.39
N GLU A 339 -14.09 -7.37 -3.18
CA GLU A 339 -14.39 -6.35 -4.17
C GLU A 339 -13.31 -6.38 -5.27
N GLN A 340 -13.74 -6.69 -6.50
CA GLN A 340 -12.80 -6.85 -7.62
C GLN A 340 -12.00 -5.59 -7.93
N TYR A 341 -12.57 -4.42 -7.72
CA TYR A 341 -11.87 -3.15 -7.90
C TYR A 341 -10.71 -2.96 -6.91
N LEU A 342 -10.74 -3.63 -5.76
CA LEU A 342 -9.64 -3.59 -4.77
C LEU A 342 -8.55 -4.66 -5.01
N LYS A 343 -8.49 -5.29 -6.18
CA LYS A 343 -7.51 -6.35 -6.49
C LYS A 343 -6.04 -5.93 -6.32
N ARG A 344 -5.74 -4.63 -6.39
CA ARG A 344 -4.38 -4.10 -6.20
C ARG A 344 -4.12 -3.63 -4.76
N LEU A 345 -5.12 -3.60 -3.89
CA LEU A 345 -4.96 -3.19 -2.51
C LEU A 345 -3.93 -4.04 -1.74
N PRO A 346 -3.94 -5.38 -1.81
CA PRO A 346 -2.92 -6.17 -1.12
C PRO A 346 -1.49 -5.84 -1.54
N ALA A 347 -1.25 -5.62 -2.83
CA ALA A 347 0.07 -5.24 -3.36
C ALA A 347 0.53 -3.84 -2.89
N TYR A 348 -0.39 -2.88 -2.79
CA TYR A 348 -0.10 -1.59 -2.19
C TYR A 348 0.25 -1.71 -0.70
N LEU A 349 -0.52 -2.49 0.05
CA LEU A 349 -0.29 -2.70 1.48
C LEU A 349 1.01 -3.47 1.75
N GLN A 350 1.52 -4.27 0.80
CA GLN A 350 2.86 -4.85 0.91
C GLN A 350 3.92 -3.75 1.06
N GLN A 351 3.91 -2.76 0.19
CA GLN A 351 4.86 -1.64 0.32
C GLN A 351 4.56 -0.81 1.57
N LEU A 352 3.30 -0.39 1.75
CA LEU A 352 2.92 0.47 2.86
C LEU A 352 3.36 -0.10 4.20
N THR A 353 3.14 -1.39 4.45
CA THR A 353 3.38 -2.01 5.76
C THR A 353 4.79 -2.54 5.92
N MET A 354 5.31 -3.29 4.93
CA MET A 354 6.60 -3.97 5.06
C MET A 354 7.78 -3.00 4.94
N GLU A 355 7.69 -2.00 4.06
CA GLU A 355 8.73 -0.98 3.94
C GLU A 355 8.72 -0.03 5.14
N SER A 356 7.55 0.26 5.73
CA SER A 356 7.43 1.08 6.93
C SER A 356 7.95 0.36 8.17
N ASN A 357 7.49 -0.85 8.44
CA ASN A 357 7.66 -1.52 9.73
C ASN A 357 8.61 -2.72 9.69
N GLY A 358 9.18 -3.07 8.54
CA GLY A 358 10.23 -4.07 8.41
C GLY A 358 11.59 -3.53 8.88
N LYS A 359 11.72 -3.21 10.17
CA LYS A 359 12.89 -2.56 10.75
C LYS A 359 13.48 -3.42 11.89
N HIS A 360 14.79 -3.37 12.06
CA HIS A 360 15.52 -4.11 13.11
C HIS A 360 16.13 -3.22 14.18
N VAL A 361 15.97 -1.90 14.06
CA VAL A 361 16.47 -0.92 15.04
C VAL A 361 15.36 0.02 15.51
N THR A 362 15.47 0.47 16.74
CA THR A 362 14.63 1.51 17.34
C THR A 362 15.03 2.90 16.85
N LEU A 363 14.22 3.92 17.19
CA LEU A 363 14.48 5.33 16.86
C LEU A 363 15.83 5.86 17.35
N ASP A 364 16.40 5.27 18.38
CA ASP A 364 17.73 5.62 18.91
C ASP A 364 18.87 4.74 18.36
N GLY A 365 18.57 3.86 17.37
CA GLY A 365 19.54 3.01 16.71
C GLY A 365 19.91 1.72 17.47
N THR A 366 19.16 1.36 18.52
CA THR A 366 19.36 0.10 19.26
C THR A 366 18.69 -1.06 18.52
N ASP A 367 19.39 -2.20 18.40
CA ASP A 367 18.79 -3.43 17.86
C ASP A 367 17.59 -3.87 18.70
N VAL A 368 16.49 -4.24 18.02
CA VAL A 368 15.30 -4.78 18.70
C VAL A 368 15.51 -6.25 19.09
N ASP A 369 14.93 -6.66 20.21
CA ASP A 369 14.92 -8.04 20.71
C ASP A 369 13.53 -8.71 20.58
N TYR A 370 12.67 -8.12 19.74
CA TYR A 370 11.29 -8.54 19.45
C TYR A 370 11.02 -8.52 17.94
N ASP A 371 9.93 -9.12 17.55
CA ASP A 371 9.50 -9.11 16.15
C ASP A 371 8.84 -7.78 15.77
N THR A 372 9.18 -7.24 14.62
CA THR A 372 8.54 -6.06 14.03
C THR A 372 7.62 -6.47 12.86
N GLY A 373 7.43 -5.62 11.88
CA GLY A 373 6.49 -5.75 10.78
C GLY A 373 6.27 -7.17 10.25
N ALA A 374 4.99 -7.54 10.10
CA ALA A 374 4.59 -8.81 9.49
C ALA A 374 4.63 -8.73 7.96
N VAL A 375 4.69 -9.88 7.28
CA VAL A 375 4.52 -9.97 5.83
C VAL A 375 3.03 -9.78 5.49
N TYR A 376 2.72 -8.78 4.66
CA TYR A 376 1.36 -8.56 4.15
C TYR A 376 1.22 -9.16 2.75
N TRP A 377 0.09 -9.80 2.48
CA TRP A 377 -0.22 -10.42 1.20
C TRP A 377 -1.70 -10.67 1.07
N GLY A 378 -2.18 -10.95 -0.12
CA GLY A 378 -3.59 -11.29 -0.32
C GLY A 378 -4.02 -11.26 -1.78
N GLU A 379 -5.26 -11.64 -1.98
CA GLU A 379 -5.96 -11.67 -3.25
C GLU A 379 -7.44 -11.36 -3.03
N PRO A 380 -8.17 -10.90 -4.04
CA PRO A 380 -9.62 -10.76 -3.91
C PRO A 380 -10.31 -12.06 -3.53
N GLY A 381 -11.30 -11.96 -2.62
CA GLY A 381 -12.31 -13.00 -2.51
C GLY A 381 -13.21 -12.95 -3.77
N THR A 382 -13.63 -14.06 -4.35
CA THR A 382 -13.51 -15.45 -3.92
C THR A 382 -12.26 -16.16 -4.46
N ASN A 383 -11.45 -15.50 -5.31
CA ASN A 383 -10.28 -16.11 -5.97
C ASN A 383 -9.31 -16.71 -4.95
N GLY A 384 -8.97 -15.98 -3.89
CA GLY A 384 -8.10 -16.45 -2.82
C GLY A 384 -8.56 -17.76 -2.19
N GLN A 385 -9.88 -17.98 -2.06
CA GLN A 385 -10.44 -19.22 -1.51
C GLN A 385 -10.08 -20.45 -2.34
N HIS A 386 -9.91 -20.28 -3.63
CA HIS A 386 -9.54 -21.35 -4.57
C HIS A 386 -8.02 -21.43 -4.83
N SER A 387 -7.22 -20.67 -4.07
CA SER A 387 -5.76 -20.62 -4.19
C SER A 387 -5.07 -21.07 -2.90
N PHE A 388 -5.18 -20.31 -1.83
CA PHE A 388 -4.35 -20.48 -0.63
C PHE A 388 -5.15 -20.63 0.69
N TYR A 389 -6.45 -20.59 0.69
CA TYR A 389 -7.25 -20.74 1.93
C TYR A 389 -7.06 -22.10 2.60
N GLN A 390 -6.65 -23.11 1.86
CA GLN A 390 -6.22 -24.38 2.44
C GLN A 390 -5.15 -24.18 3.53
N LEU A 391 -4.14 -23.34 3.25
CA LEU A 391 -3.10 -23.00 4.22
C LEU A 391 -3.67 -22.22 5.42
N ILE A 392 -4.54 -21.24 5.17
CA ILE A 392 -5.11 -20.41 6.23
C ILE A 392 -5.95 -21.26 7.20
N HIS A 393 -6.78 -22.19 6.69
CA HIS A 393 -7.65 -23.04 7.50
C HIS A 393 -6.89 -24.16 8.22
N GLN A 394 -6.05 -24.91 7.50
CA GLN A 394 -5.45 -26.16 8.00
C GLN A 394 -3.92 -26.11 8.16
N GLY A 395 -3.27 -25.03 7.73
CA GLY A 395 -1.84 -24.86 7.93
C GLY A 395 -1.44 -24.76 9.40
N THR A 396 -0.17 -25.02 9.68
CA THR A 396 0.38 -24.99 11.05
C THR A 396 0.66 -23.56 11.54
N THR A 397 0.88 -22.61 10.62
CA THR A 397 1.08 -21.18 10.94
C THR A 397 -0.26 -20.49 11.10
N ILE A 398 -0.40 -19.66 12.14
CA ILE A 398 -1.57 -18.79 12.31
C ILE A 398 -1.36 -17.54 11.44
N ILE A 399 -2.35 -17.26 10.60
CA ILE A 399 -2.36 -16.10 9.71
C ILE A 399 -3.62 -15.29 10.05
N PRO A 400 -3.50 -14.14 10.72
CA PRO A 400 -4.59 -13.19 10.87
C PRO A 400 -5.06 -12.71 9.50
N VAL A 401 -6.38 -12.46 9.36
CA VAL A 401 -6.97 -12.07 8.08
C VAL A 401 -7.84 -10.84 8.25
N ASP A 402 -7.66 -9.86 7.36
CA ASP A 402 -8.58 -8.74 7.16
C ASP A 402 -9.49 -9.06 5.97
N LEU A 403 -10.77 -9.28 6.22
CA LEU A 403 -11.81 -9.46 5.22
C LEU A 403 -12.48 -8.11 4.97
N ILE A 404 -12.46 -7.62 3.74
CA ILE A 404 -13.04 -6.33 3.37
C ILE A 404 -14.24 -6.57 2.47
N GLY A 405 -15.43 -6.15 2.89
CA GLY A 405 -16.68 -6.33 2.16
C GLY A 405 -17.50 -5.05 2.03
N PHE A 406 -18.47 -5.08 1.13
CA PHE A 406 -19.38 -3.96 0.88
C PHE A 406 -20.82 -4.46 0.87
N ALA A 407 -21.75 -3.63 1.37
CA ALA A 407 -23.17 -3.95 1.36
C ALA A 407 -23.81 -3.82 -0.04
N LYS A 408 -23.20 -2.99 -0.90
CA LYS A 408 -23.69 -2.74 -2.26
C LYS A 408 -22.57 -2.86 -3.28
N GLY A 409 -22.79 -3.60 -4.35
CA GLY A 409 -21.86 -3.66 -5.49
C GLY A 409 -22.05 -2.47 -6.43
N LEU A 410 -20.97 -1.95 -7.00
CA LEU A 410 -20.99 -0.89 -8.01
C LEU A 410 -21.60 -1.35 -9.36
N ASN A 411 -21.59 -2.65 -9.64
CA ASN A 411 -22.12 -3.25 -10.87
C ASN A 411 -23.11 -4.37 -10.48
N PRO A 412 -24.35 -4.05 -10.12
CA PRO A 412 -25.33 -5.05 -9.70
C PRO A 412 -25.68 -5.99 -10.87
N LEU A 413 -25.58 -7.31 -10.61
CA LEU A 413 -25.88 -8.36 -11.57
C LEU A 413 -26.49 -9.57 -10.85
N GLY A 414 -27.81 -9.71 -10.92
CA GLY A 414 -28.54 -10.80 -10.26
C GLY A 414 -28.12 -11.00 -8.80
N GLU A 415 -27.83 -12.22 -8.41
CA GLU A 415 -27.47 -12.62 -7.04
C GLU A 415 -25.96 -12.55 -6.76
N HIS A 416 -25.14 -12.07 -7.69
CA HIS A 416 -23.67 -12.12 -7.58
C HIS A 416 -23.14 -11.46 -6.30
N HIS A 417 -23.72 -10.32 -5.91
CA HIS A 417 -23.25 -9.58 -4.75
C HIS A 417 -23.60 -10.27 -3.44
N ASP A 418 -24.79 -10.86 -3.32
CA ASP A 418 -25.18 -11.61 -2.12
C ASP A 418 -24.35 -12.89 -1.99
N ILE A 419 -24.05 -13.58 -3.10
CA ILE A 419 -23.14 -14.73 -3.11
C ILE A 419 -21.75 -14.31 -2.66
N LEU A 420 -21.22 -13.18 -3.15
CA LEU A 420 -19.92 -12.67 -2.75
C LEU A 420 -19.89 -12.34 -1.25
N SER A 421 -20.89 -11.62 -0.75
CA SER A 421 -21.00 -11.19 0.64
C SER A 421 -21.19 -12.37 1.59
N SER A 422 -21.97 -13.40 1.20
CA SER A 422 -22.13 -14.62 2.00
C SER A 422 -20.80 -15.32 2.25
N ASN A 423 -19.86 -15.25 1.31
CA ASN A 423 -18.51 -15.79 1.48
C ASN A 423 -17.67 -15.00 2.51
N VAL A 424 -17.81 -13.67 2.59
CA VAL A 424 -17.15 -12.88 3.64
C VAL A 424 -17.54 -13.40 5.02
N PHE A 425 -18.84 -13.54 5.26
CA PHE A 425 -19.37 -13.96 6.56
C PHE A 425 -19.03 -15.42 6.86
N ALA A 426 -19.21 -16.31 5.88
CA ALA A 426 -18.89 -17.73 6.04
C ALA A 426 -17.40 -17.97 6.31
N GLN A 427 -16.49 -17.23 5.63
CA GLN A 427 -15.06 -17.38 5.89
C GLN A 427 -14.66 -16.83 7.26
N ALA A 428 -15.23 -15.70 7.69
CA ALA A 428 -15.00 -15.16 9.03
C ALA A 428 -15.46 -16.16 10.11
N GLU A 429 -16.60 -16.80 9.93
CA GLU A 429 -17.14 -17.81 10.84
C GLU A 429 -16.27 -19.08 10.85
N ALA A 430 -15.96 -19.61 9.68
CA ALA A 430 -15.16 -20.84 9.54
C ALA A 430 -13.73 -20.69 10.08
N LEU A 431 -13.08 -19.54 9.87
CA LEU A 431 -11.76 -19.24 10.41
C LEU A 431 -11.77 -19.15 11.94
N ALA A 432 -12.81 -18.55 12.52
CA ALA A 432 -12.95 -18.41 13.96
C ALA A 432 -13.26 -19.75 14.65
N PHE A 433 -14.26 -20.47 14.16
CA PHE A 433 -14.81 -21.63 14.88
C PHE A 433 -14.30 -22.98 14.38
N GLY A 434 -13.91 -23.07 13.11
CA GLY A 434 -13.45 -24.32 12.51
C GLY A 434 -14.52 -25.42 12.51
N LYS A 435 -14.08 -26.68 12.48
CA LYS A 435 -14.94 -27.89 12.53
C LYS A 435 -14.24 -28.98 13.29
N THR A 436 -14.84 -29.46 14.37
CA THR A 436 -14.27 -30.49 15.24
C THR A 436 -14.36 -31.90 14.62
N ALA A 437 -13.63 -32.84 15.18
CA ALA A 437 -13.70 -34.25 14.75
C ALA A 437 -15.10 -34.85 14.94
N ASP A 438 -15.81 -34.48 16.02
CA ASP A 438 -17.15 -34.98 16.30
C ASP A 438 -18.18 -34.41 15.33
N GLU A 439 -18.07 -33.13 14.98
CA GLU A 439 -18.90 -32.50 13.92
C GLU A 439 -18.65 -33.17 12.56
N VAL A 440 -17.39 -33.50 12.23
CA VAL A 440 -17.05 -34.19 10.99
C VAL A 440 -17.60 -35.63 10.98
N ARG A 441 -17.56 -36.35 12.12
CA ARG A 441 -18.14 -37.70 12.25
C ARG A 441 -19.67 -37.67 12.11
N ALA A 442 -20.31 -36.65 12.69
CA ALA A 442 -21.77 -36.51 12.63
C ALA A 442 -22.30 -36.35 11.18
N GLU A 443 -21.43 -35.89 10.25
CA GLU A 443 -21.73 -35.84 8.81
C GLU A 443 -21.61 -37.19 8.10
N GLY A 444 -21.29 -38.26 8.79
CA GLY A 444 -21.09 -39.58 8.19
C GLY A 444 -19.74 -39.78 7.50
N THR A 445 -18.75 -38.95 7.84
CA THR A 445 -17.40 -39.06 7.29
C THR A 445 -16.72 -40.37 7.75
N PRO A 446 -16.14 -41.17 6.85
CA PRO A 446 -15.37 -42.36 7.22
C PRO A 446 -14.22 -42.01 8.18
N GLU A 447 -13.98 -42.85 9.22
CA GLU A 447 -13.05 -42.54 10.32
C GLU A 447 -11.62 -42.20 9.83
N HIS A 448 -11.12 -42.87 8.80
CA HIS A 448 -9.80 -42.56 8.24
C HIS A 448 -9.71 -41.20 7.55
N VAL A 449 -10.85 -40.58 7.17
CA VAL A 449 -10.94 -39.26 6.54
C VAL A 449 -11.16 -38.15 7.59
N VAL A 450 -11.71 -38.48 8.76
CA VAL A 450 -12.04 -37.51 9.81
C VAL A 450 -10.87 -36.57 10.12
N PRO A 451 -9.63 -37.05 10.39
CA PRO A 451 -8.50 -36.15 10.69
C PRO A 451 -8.19 -35.15 9.59
N HIS A 452 -8.46 -35.50 8.31
CA HIS A 452 -8.19 -34.66 7.16
C HIS A 452 -9.25 -33.57 6.94
N ARG A 453 -10.43 -33.72 7.52
CA ARG A 453 -11.56 -32.77 7.41
C ARG A 453 -11.72 -31.88 8.63
N VAL A 454 -10.99 -32.12 9.70
CA VAL A 454 -10.97 -31.25 10.88
C VAL A 454 -10.34 -29.90 10.51
N MET A 455 -11.01 -28.82 10.86
CA MET A 455 -10.50 -27.46 10.78
C MET A 455 -10.39 -26.91 12.20
N LYS A 456 -9.16 -26.59 12.62
CA LYS A 456 -8.91 -26.20 14.02
C LYS A 456 -9.60 -24.89 14.39
N GLY A 457 -9.92 -24.02 13.45
CA GLY A 457 -10.41 -22.68 13.75
C GLY A 457 -9.40 -21.84 14.51
N ASN A 458 -9.90 -20.97 15.40
CA ASN A 458 -9.11 -20.11 16.28
C ASN A 458 -8.12 -19.19 15.51
N ARG A 459 -8.52 -18.79 14.28
CA ARG A 459 -7.75 -17.91 13.39
C ARG A 459 -8.25 -16.48 13.59
N PRO A 460 -7.39 -15.54 14.03
CA PRO A 460 -7.78 -14.15 14.20
C PRO A 460 -8.29 -13.55 12.88
N THR A 461 -9.42 -12.87 12.92
CA THR A 461 -10.04 -12.29 11.73
C THR A 461 -10.68 -10.94 12.08
N ASN A 462 -10.36 -9.92 11.29
CA ASN A 462 -11.08 -8.66 11.24
C ASN A 462 -12.04 -8.68 10.04
N VAL A 463 -13.22 -8.09 10.20
CA VAL A 463 -14.12 -7.81 9.08
C VAL A 463 -14.30 -6.30 8.98
N LEU A 464 -13.90 -5.73 7.86
CA LEU A 464 -14.17 -4.34 7.50
C LEU A 464 -15.34 -4.33 6.53
N LEU A 465 -16.46 -3.75 6.95
CA LEU A 465 -17.66 -3.67 6.14
C LEU A 465 -18.02 -2.21 5.89
N ALA A 466 -18.37 -1.88 4.64
CA ALA A 466 -18.81 -0.54 4.27
C ALA A 466 -20.04 -0.62 3.36
N GLU A 467 -20.69 0.53 3.09
CA GLU A 467 -21.90 0.54 2.27
C GLU A 467 -21.59 0.26 0.80
N VAL A 468 -20.70 1.04 0.19
CA VAL A 468 -20.32 0.96 -1.23
C VAL A 468 -18.95 1.60 -1.43
N LEU A 469 -18.15 1.09 -2.38
CA LEU A 469 -16.84 1.63 -2.70
C LEU A 469 -16.96 2.96 -3.45
N THR A 470 -16.96 4.08 -2.72
CA THR A 470 -16.88 5.44 -3.28
C THR A 470 -15.44 5.97 -3.22
N PRO A 471 -15.09 7.04 -3.96
CA PRO A 471 -13.80 7.70 -3.81
C PRO A 471 -13.53 8.14 -2.36
N ARG A 472 -14.51 8.72 -1.69
CA ARG A 472 -14.41 9.11 -0.28
C ARG A 472 -14.11 7.92 0.63
N LEU A 473 -14.88 6.85 0.50
CA LEU A 473 -14.67 5.65 1.31
C LEU A 473 -13.31 5.01 1.04
N PHE A 474 -12.87 4.99 -0.22
CA PHE A 474 -11.55 4.47 -0.57
C PHE A 474 -10.43 5.28 0.09
N GLY A 475 -10.53 6.61 0.12
CA GLY A 475 -9.60 7.46 0.85
C GLY A 475 -9.57 7.15 2.35
N SER A 476 -10.76 7.00 2.99
CA SER A 476 -10.86 6.62 4.40
C SER A 476 -10.22 5.25 4.68
N LEU A 477 -10.40 4.27 3.78
CA LEU A 477 -9.82 2.94 3.92
C LEU A 477 -8.29 2.95 3.84
N ILE A 478 -7.71 3.72 2.93
CA ILE A 478 -6.25 3.82 2.82
C ILE A 478 -5.66 4.53 4.04
N ALA A 479 -6.23 5.66 4.47
CA ALA A 479 -5.79 6.37 5.67
C ALA A 479 -5.90 5.52 6.94
N LEU A 480 -6.93 4.65 7.03
CA LEU A 480 -7.06 3.67 8.11
C LEU A 480 -5.80 2.80 8.21
N TYR A 481 -5.32 2.25 7.09
CA TYR A 481 -4.11 1.43 7.07
C TYR A 481 -2.84 2.25 7.31
N GLU A 482 -2.72 3.46 6.75
CA GLU A 482 -1.58 4.35 7.00
C GLU A 482 -1.40 4.64 8.49
N HIS A 483 -2.47 5.01 9.17
CA HIS A 483 -2.43 5.28 10.61
C HIS A 483 -2.34 4.02 11.48
N SER A 484 -2.82 2.88 11.01
CA SER A 484 -2.57 1.58 11.64
C SER A 484 -1.08 1.22 11.61
N VAL A 485 -0.40 1.45 10.50
CA VAL A 485 1.07 1.28 10.35
C VAL A 485 1.81 2.23 11.27
N PHE A 486 1.41 3.50 11.34
CA PHE A 486 1.97 4.49 12.27
C PHE A 486 1.83 4.03 13.73
N THR A 487 0.65 3.53 14.10
CA THR A 487 0.38 3.01 15.46
C THR A 487 1.31 1.84 15.79
N GLN A 488 1.45 0.88 14.90
CA GLN A 488 2.35 -0.27 15.05
C GLN A 488 3.80 0.18 15.24
N GLY A 489 4.31 1.03 14.33
CA GLY A 489 5.68 1.53 14.39
C GLY A 489 5.98 2.33 15.66
N THR A 490 5.01 3.09 16.14
CA THR A 490 5.14 3.84 17.40
C THR A 490 5.22 2.89 18.61
N VAL A 491 4.39 1.85 18.64
CA VAL A 491 4.44 0.84 19.72
C VAL A 491 5.76 0.09 19.70
N TRP A 492 6.27 -0.29 18.54
CA TRP A 492 7.59 -0.93 18.41
C TRP A 492 8.75 0.05 18.63
N GLY A 493 8.52 1.35 18.58
CA GLY A 493 9.55 2.38 18.74
C GLY A 493 10.53 2.47 17.58
N ILE A 494 10.07 2.15 16.36
CA ILE A 494 10.86 2.13 15.11
C ILE A 494 10.54 3.33 14.22
N ASP A 495 11.43 3.64 13.26
CA ASP A 495 11.16 4.65 12.24
C ASP A 495 10.39 4.03 11.07
N SER A 496 9.10 4.36 10.96
CA SER A 496 8.22 3.86 9.89
C SER A 496 8.36 4.63 8.57
N PHE A 497 9.19 5.67 8.50
CA PHE A 497 9.16 6.62 7.39
C PHE A 497 10.44 6.68 6.55
N ASP A 498 11.50 6.00 6.97
CA ASP A 498 12.70 5.74 6.17
C ASP A 498 12.63 4.40 5.42
N GLN A 499 13.64 4.10 4.57
CA GLN A 499 13.73 2.85 3.81
C GLN A 499 15.18 2.46 3.47
N TRP A 500 16.11 2.54 4.39
CA TRP A 500 17.54 2.23 4.17
C TRP A 500 17.80 0.82 3.63
N GLY A 501 16.92 -0.14 3.93
CA GLY A 501 17.05 -1.53 3.51
C GLY A 501 17.03 -1.76 2.00
N VAL A 502 16.55 -0.79 1.19
CA VAL A 502 16.50 -0.92 -0.27
C VAL A 502 17.70 -0.30 -0.98
N GLU A 503 18.65 0.34 -0.27
CA GLU A 503 19.74 1.09 -0.89
C GLU A 503 20.91 0.20 -1.35
N LEU A 504 21.30 -0.80 -0.54
CA LEU A 504 22.44 -1.65 -0.84
C LEU A 504 22.31 -2.37 -2.19
N GLY A 505 21.14 -2.94 -2.46
CA GLY A 505 20.88 -3.64 -3.74
C GLY A 505 21.04 -2.74 -4.96
N LYS A 506 20.62 -1.48 -4.88
CA LYS A 506 20.78 -0.49 -5.97
C LYS A 506 22.25 -0.17 -6.23
N VAL A 507 23.03 0.05 -5.17
CA VAL A 507 24.48 0.32 -5.29
C VAL A 507 25.19 -0.85 -5.97
N LEU A 508 24.89 -2.08 -5.57
CA LEU A 508 25.47 -3.29 -6.17
C LEU A 508 25.04 -3.47 -7.62
N ALA A 509 23.77 -3.22 -7.95
CA ALA A 509 23.28 -3.31 -9.32
C ALA A 509 24.00 -2.33 -10.24
N VAL A 510 24.17 -1.08 -9.83
CA VAL A 510 24.89 -0.05 -10.62
C VAL A 510 26.36 -0.47 -10.86
N ALA A 511 27.00 -1.13 -9.91
CA ALA A 511 28.36 -1.64 -10.07
C ALA A 511 28.45 -2.81 -11.06
N ILE A 512 27.42 -3.67 -11.11
CA ILE A 512 27.38 -4.86 -12.00
C ILE A 512 27.04 -4.49 -13.46
N ILE A 513 26.25 -3.45 -13.72
CA ILE A 513 25.82 -3.07 -15.08
C ILE A 513 26.99 -2.99 -16.06
N PRO A 514 28.09 -2.26 -15.80
CA PRO A 514 29.23 -2.17 -16.73
C PRO A 514 29.88 -3.52 -16.97
N GLU A 515 29.86 -4.44 -15.99
CA GLU A 515 30.42 -5.78 -16.15
C GLU A 515 29.61 -6.65 -17.11
N LEU A 516 28.27 -6.43 -17.14
CA LEU A 516 27.37 -7.11 -18.07
C LEU A 516 27.44 -6.54 -19.49
N GLU A 517 27.70 -5.24 -19.61
CA GLU A 517 27.73 -4.51 -20.90
C GLU A 517 29.08 -4.56 -21.59
N SER A 518 30.18 -4.80 -20.85
CA SER A 518 31.55 -4.78 -21.40
C SER A 518 31.71 -5.76 -22.55
N GLU A 519 32.30 -5.31 -23.66
CA GLU A 519 32.66 -6.17 -24.80
C GLU A 519 33.82 -7.12 -24.44
N SER A 520 34.78 -6.66 -23.64
CA SER A 520 35.90 -7.46 -23.15
C SER A 520 35.51 -8.23 -21.87
N GLU A 521 36.33 -9.20 -21.48
CA GLU A 521 36.13 -9.95 -20.22
C GLU A 521 36.45 -9.03 -19.04
N PRO A 522 35.47 -8.71 -18.18
CA PRO A 522 35.69 -7.85 -17.02
C PRO A 522 36.44 -8.56 -15.92
N THR A 523 37.17 -7.81 -15.10
CA THR A 523 37.71 -8.32 -13.83
C THR A 523 36.62 -8.24 -12.79
N LEU A 524 36.10 -9.40 -12.38
CA LEU A 524 35.02 -9.49 -11.39
C LEU A 524 35.59 -9.50 -9.97
N ALA A 525 35.01 -8.70 -9.09
CA ALA A 525 35.45 -8.53 -7.71
C ALA A 525 34.33 -8.80 -6.67
N HIS A 526 33.34 -9.61 -7.04
CA HIS A 526 32.25 -10.04 -6.17
C HIS A 526 32.55 -11.37 -5.49
N ASP A 527 31.59 -11.90 -4.73
CA ASP A 527 31.67 -13.26 -4.22
C ASP A 527 31.66 -14.30 -5.37
N SER A 528 32.08 -15.54 -5.06
CA SER A 528 32.24 -16.58 -6.07
C SER A 528 30.96 -16.94 -6.81
N SER A 529 29.80 -16.85 -6.15
CA SER A 529 28.48 -17.12 -6.76
C SER A 529 28.10 -16.00 -7.74
N THR A 530 28.21 -14.75 -7.32
CA THR A 530 27.92 -13.57 -8.17
C THR A 530 28.85 -13.55 -9.39
N ASN A 531 30.14 -13.79 -9.22
CA ASN A 531 31.12 -13.88 -10.33
C ASN A 531 30.74 -14.99 -11.34
N ALA A 532 30.34 -16.16 -10.83
CA ALA A 532 29.93 -17.27 -11.69
C ALA A 532 28.64 -16.97 -12.46
N LEU A 533 27.66 -16.31 -11.82
CA LEU A 533 26.40 -15.90 -12.45
C LEU A 533 26.62 -14.84 -13.54
N ILE A 534 27.43 -13.81 -13.30
CA ILE A 534 27.80 -12.79 -14.29
C ILE A 534 28.48 -13.46 -15.49
N SER A 535 29.46 -14.34 -15.25
CA SER A 535 30.17 -15.04 -16.32
C SER A 535 29.23 -15.95 -17.12
N LEU A 536 28.30 -16.64 -16.47
CA LEU A 536 27.31 -17.49 -17.13
C LEU A 536 26.35 -16.66 -17.98
N TYR A 537 25.79 -15.57 -17.42
CA TYR A 537 24.89 -14.64 -18.14
C TYR A 537 25.55 -14.13 -19.42
N ARG A 538 26.77 -13.59 -19.32
CA ARG A 538 27.53 -13.07 -20.47
C ARG A 538 27.76 -14.12 -21.54
N ARG A 539 28.09 -15.35 -21.15
CA ARG A 539 28.27 -16.49 -22.08
C ARG A 539 26.99 -16.87 -22.80
N LEU A 540 25.84 -16.87 -22.10
CA LEU A 540 24.54 -17.19 -22.69
C LEU A 540 24.09 -16.08 -23.66
N LYS A 541 24.23 -14.82 -23.27
CA LYS A 541 23.91 -13.66 -24.11
C LYS A 541 24.68 -13.66 -25.45
N LYS A 542 25.98 -13.96 -25.42
CA LYS A 542 26.80 -14.06 -26.66
C LYS A 542 26.41 -15.23 -27.58
N LYS A 543 25.76 -16.28 -27.07
CA LYS A 543 25.29 -17.40 -27.90
C LYS A 543 24.07 -17.04 -28.75
N GLU A 544 23.21 -16.17 -28.28
CA GLU A 544 22.03 -15.69 -29.03
C GLU A 544 22.43 -14.84 -30.22
N ASP A 545 23.45 -13.96 -30.09
CA ASP A 545 23.96 -13.14 -31.18
C ASP A 545 24.60 -13.99 -32.32
N SER A 546 25.00 -15.23 -32.01
CA SER A 546 25.59 -16.16 -33.00
C SER A 546 24.59 -17.02 -33.77
N HIS A 547 23.30 -17.01 -33.41
CA HIS A 547 22.22 -17.77 -34.06
C HIS A 547 21.25 -16.89 -34.84
N GLY A 548 21.43 -15.56 -34.79
CA GLY A 548 20.58 -14.55 -35.41
C GLY A 548 21.13 -13.97 -36.73
N ASN A 549 22.13 -14.61 -37.40
CA ASN A 549 22.62 -14.26 -38.75
C ASN A 549 22.26 -15.31 -39.78
#